data_d7ccd6831a3698adc0ad495253330da1
#
_entry.id   d7ccd6831a3698adc0ad495253330da1
#
_cell.length_a   1.000
_cell.length_b   1.000
_cell.length_c   1.000
_cell.angle_alpha   90.00
_cell.angle_beta   90.00
_cell.angle_gamma   90.00
#
_symmetry.space_group_name_H-M   'P 1'
#
loop_
_entity.id
_entity.type
_entity.pdbx_description
1 polymer ?
#
loop_
_entity_poly.entity_id
_entity_poly.type
_entity_poly.pdbx_seq_one_letter_code
_entity_poly.pdbx_strand_id
1 'polypeptide(L)'
;MGLLVDGKWQDKWYASDARGRFVRQDSKFRNWVTPDGAPGPTGDGGFKAEPGRYHLYVSSACPWAHRTLIFRALKRLEDVISVSVVHHYLGADGWTFVAEDGATGDTLYGLDYLHQIYTRADPGHSGRVTVPVLWDKKRETIVNNESAEIIRMLNSAFDEWGDATLDFYPQRLREEIDRINALVYPAINNGVYRAGFATSQEAYEEAFRTLFEALDTVEERLSRHRYLVGERLTEADWRLFTTLLRFDPVYVGHFKCNLRRIADYPNLSNYLRDLYQVPGVAGTVNLHHIKTHYYGSHESINPARIVPVGPELDYAAPHDRARFRKAA
;
A
#
# COMPACT_ATOMS: atom_id res chain seq x y z
N MET A 1 -4.11 -14.05 10.76
CA MET A 1 -3.96 -12.56 10.85
C MET A 1 -4.48 -12.11 12.20
N GLY A 2 -3.70 -11.38 12.99
CA GLY A 2 -4.04 -11.14 14.37
C GLY A 2 -3.85 -9.69 14.84
N LEU A 3 -3.94 -9.51 16.15
CA LEU A 3 -3.74 -8.24 16.83
C LEU A 3 -3.03 -8.47 18.17
N LEU A 4 -2.46 -7.42 18.70
CA LEU A 4 -1.99 -7.37 20.08
C LEU A 4 -3.12 -6.87 21.00
N VAL A 5 -3.20 -7.43 22.18
CA VAL A 5 -4.02 -6.95 23.29
C VAL A 5 -3.12 -6.91 24.54
N ASP A 6 -2.88 -5.72 25.06
CA ASP A 6 -1.96 -5.47 26.17
C ASP A 6 -0.60 -6.16 25.95
N GLY A 7 -0.03 -5.97 24.76
CA GLY A 7 1.24 -6.57 24.33
C GLY A 7 1.22 -8.07 24.03
N LYS A 8 0.09 -8.75 24.17
CA LYS A 8 -0.04 -10.19 23.92
C LYS A 8 -0.66 -10.46 22.57
N TRP A 9 -0.01 -11.29 21.74
CA TRP A 9 -0.50 -11.67 20.43
C TRP A 9 -1.77 -12.53 20.54
N GLN A 10 -2.76 -12.23 19.68
CA GLN A 10 -3.98 -13.00 19.51
C GLN A 10 -4.24 -13.21 18.02
N ASP A 11 -4.39 -14.46 17.60
CA ASP A 11 -4.86 -14.79 16.26
C ASP A 11 -6.37 -14.55 16.18
N LYS A 12 -6.73 -13.35 15.73
CA LYS A 12 -8.13 -12.93 15.61
C LYS A 12 -8.34 -12.14 14.34
N TRP A 13 -9.21 -12.65 13.49
CA TRP A 13 -9.58 -12.03 12.22
C TRP A 13 -10.21 -10.63 12.41
N TYR A 14 -10.33 -9.89 11.33
CA TYR A 14 -11.07 -8.62 11.34
C TYR A 14 -12.53 -8.84 11.72
N ALA A 15 -13.09 -7.89 12.47
CA ALA A 15 -14.50 -7.86 12.77
C ALA A 15 -15.30 -7.31 11.57
N SER A 16 -16.49 -7.85 11.37
CA SER A 16 -17.54 -7.23 10.56
C SER A 16 -18.51 -6.49 11.47
N ASP A 17 -19.16 -5.45 10.96
CA ASP A 17 -20.28 -4.83 11.66
C ASP A 17 -21.54 -5.73 11.65
N ALA A 18 -22.62 -5.28 12.28
CA ALA A 18 -23.88 -6.03 12.37
C ALA A 18 -24.55 -6.29 10.99
N ARG A 19 -24.12 -5.58 9.93
CA ARG A 19 -24.60 -5.79 8.56
C ARG A 19 -23.63 -6.62 7.71
N GLY A 20 -22.55 -7.14 8.29
CA GLY A 20 -21.55 -7.93 7.58
C GLY A 20 -20.54 -7.09 6.79
N ARG A 21 -20.43 -5.79 7.03
CA ARG A 21 -19.45 -4.91 6.39
C ARG A 21 -18.08 -5.05 7.05
N PHE A 22 -17.05 -5.09 6.24
CA PHE A 22 -15.67 -5.04 6.73
C PHE A 22 -15.35 -3.72 7.40
N VAL A 23 -14.80 -3.77 8.63
CA VAL A 23 -14.39 -2.60 9.41
C VAL A 23 -12.88 -2.57 9.54
N ARG A 24 -12.25 -1.53 8.96
CA ARG A 24 -10.83 -1.27 9.09
C ARG A 24 -10.56 -0.36 10.28
N GLN A 25 -9.61 -0.78 11.13
CA GLN A 25 -9.15 0.04 12.25
C GLN A 25 -8.08 1.03 11.77
N ASP A 26 -8.07 2.22 12.38
CA ASP A 26 -7.07 3.24 12.10
C ASP A 26 -5.69 2.86 12.65
N SER A 27 -4.65 3.35 11.98
CA SER A 27 -3.27 3.24 12.42
C SER A 27 -3.03 4.08 13.68
N LYS A 28 -2.28 3.55 14.65
CA LYS A 28 -2.08 4.19 15.97
C LYS A 28 -0.78 4.99 16.05
N PHE A 29 0.26 4.59 15.36
CA PHE A 29 1.53 5.31 15.33
C PHE A 29 1.47 6.37 14.22
N ARG A 30 1.43 7.66 14.60
CA ARG A 30 1.17 8.77 13.70
C ARG A 30 2.14 9.94 13.86
N ASN A 31 3.37 9.67 14.32
CA ASN A 31 4.45 10.67 14.32
C ASN A 31 5.00 10.89 12.90
N TRP A 32 5.77 11.97 12.73
CA TRP A 32 6.31 12.36 11.43
C TRP A 32 7.82 12.54 11.47
N VAL A 33 8.49 12.06 10.43
CA VAL A 33 9.84 12.49 10.10
C VAL A 33 9.75 13.82 9.37
N THR A 34 10.49 14.83 9.86
CA THR A 34 10.59 16.15 9.26
C THR A 34 12.06 16.52 9.06
N PRO A 35 12.41 17.47 8.17
CA PRO A 35 13.81 17.82 7.92
C PRO A 35 14.57 18.29 9.17
N ASP A 36 13.89 18.96 10.09
CA ASP A 36 14.46 19.53 11.33
C ASP A 36 14.09 18.78 12.61
N GLY A 37 13.15 17.83 12.54
CA GLY A 37 12.62 17.09 13.69
C GLY A 37 11.46 17.80 14.39
N ALA A 38 10.91 18.87 13.83
CA ALA A 38 9.69 19.51 14.34
C ALA A 38 8.49 18.56 14.25
N PRO A 39 7.42 18.76 15.06
CA PRO A 39 6.18 18.00 14.91
C PRO A 39 5.60 18.14 13.49
N GLY A 40 5.04 17.03 12.97
CA GLY A 40 4.27 17.04 11.72
C GLY A 40 2.81 17.39 11.95
N PRO A 41 1.94 17.09 10.95
CA PRO A 41 0.49 17.31 11.07
C PRO A 41 -0.16 16.54 12.22
N THR A 42 0.41 15.41 12.61
CA THR A 42 -0.03 14.56 13.73
C THR A 42 1.18 14.13 14.57
N GLY A 43 0.93 13.73 15.81
CA GLY A 43 1.94 13.20 16.73
C GLY A 43 2.91 14.24 17.29
N ASP A 44 3.97 13.74 17.93
CA ASP A 44 5.01 14.52 18.59
C ASP A 44 6.23 14.66 17.67
N GLY A 45 7.05 15.70 17.95
CA GLY A 45 8.33 15.91 17.27
C GLY A 45 9.46 14.99 17.74
N GLY A 46 10.68 15.26 17.22
CA GLY A 46 11.91 14.56 17.61
C GLY A 46 12.37 13.51 16.60
N PHE A 47 11.72 13.40 15.45
CA PHE A 47 12.09 12.49 14.36
C PHE A 47 12.70 13.28 13.20
N LYS A 48 13.89 13.81 13.40
CA LYS A 48 14.65 14.51 12.36
C LYS A 48 15.06 13.53 11.26
N ALA A 49 14.93 13.96 9.98
CA ALA A 49 15.46 13.21 8.85
C ALA A 49 16.98 13.09 8.96
N GLU A 50 17.50 11.88 8.90
CA GLU A 50 18.93 11.56 8.96
C GLU A 50 19.18 10.32 8.09
N PRO A 51 20.27 10.27 7.29
CA PRO A 51 20.58 9.10 6.49
C PRO A 51 20.92 7.93 7.38
N GLY A 52 20.43 6.74 7.05
CA GLY A 52 20.70 5.52 7.80
C GLY A 52 19.95 5.37 9.13
N ARG A 53 19.20 6.39 9.60
CA ARG A 53 18.46 6.34 10.87
C ARG A 53 17.19 5.50 10.80
N TYR A 54 16.48 5.56 9.69
CA TYR A 54 15.16 4.94 9.56
C TYR A 54 15.21 3.61 8.82
N HIS A 55 14.21 2.80 9.10
CA HIS A 55 14.03 1.49 8.48
C HIS A 55 12.55 1.25 8.16
N LEU A 56 12.27 0.61 7.03
CA LEU A 56 10.92 0.20 6.65
C LEU A 56 10.73 -1.30 6.83
N TYR A 57 9.70 -1.70 7.57
CA TYR A 57 9.19 -3.07 7.54
C TYR A 57 8.01 -3.12 6.57
N VAL A 58 8.09 -3.99 5.57
CA VAL A 58 7.13 -4.07 4.47
C VAL A 58 6.77 -5.51 4.12
N SER A 59 5.65 -5.68 3.42
CA SER A 59 5.35 -6.89 2.65
C SER A 59 5.24 -6.51 1.19
N SER A 60 5.91 -7.24 0.30
CA SER A 60 5.77 -7.04 -1.15
C SER A 60 4.37 -7.38 -1.66
N ALA A 61 3.59 -8.15 -0.90
CA ALA A 61 2.19 -8.44 -1.20
C ALA A 61 1.25 -7.26 -0.88
N CYS A 62 1.56 -6.48 0.16
CA CYS A 62 0.66 -5.46 0.70
C CYS A 62 0.61 -4.19 -0.18
N PRO A 63 -0.57 -3.74 -0.67
CA PRO A 63 -0.67 -2.52 -1.48
C PRO A 63 -0.32 -1.26 -0.70
N TRP A 64 -0.56 -1.24 0.60
CA TRP A 64 -0.22 -0.10 1.46
C TRP A 64 1.29 0.04 1.63
N ALA A 65 2.01 -1.05 1.90
CA ALA A 65 3.46 -1.07 1.99
C ALA A 65 4.12 -0.80 0.62
N HIS A 66 3.53 -1.28 -0.47
CA HIS A 66 4.04 -1.05 -1.82
C HIS A 66 4.14 0.43 -2.17
N ARG A 67 3.22 1.29 -1.69
CA ARG A 67 3.34 2.76 -1.85
C ARG A 67 4.67 3.28 -1.32
N THR A 68 5.09 2.81 -0.16
CA THR A 68 6.33 3.26 0.49
C THR A 68 7.57 2.79 -0.27
N LEU A 69 7.53 1.57 -0.83
CA LEU A 69 8.60 1.07 -1.70
C LEU A 69 8.73 1.88 -2.99
N ILE A 70 7.60 2.25 -3.62
CA ILE A 70 7.60 3.11 -4.81
C ILE A 70 8.23 4.46 -4.50
N PHE A 71 7.81 5.13 -3.42
CA PHE A 71 8.38 6.43 -3.05
C PHE A 71 9.87 6.33 -2.69
N ARG A 72 10.27 5.26 -1.97
CA ARG A 72 11.68 5.02 -1.66
C ARG A 72 12.51 4.89 -2.94
N ALA A 73 12.04 4.15 -3.94
CA ALA A 73 12.71 3.98 -5.22
C ALA A 73 12.74 5.28 -6.04
N LEU A 74 11.59 5.93 -6.24
CA LEU A 74 11.50 7.15 -7.04
C LEU A 74 12.26 8.32 -6.44
N LYS A 75 12.29 8.44 -5.12
CA LYS A 75 13.05 9.46 -4.39
C LYS A 75 14.53 9.08 -4.18
N ARG A 76 14.98 7.92 -4.71
CA ARG A 76 16.36 7.44 -4.58
C ARG A 76 16.84 7.36 -3.12
N LEU A 77 16.00 6.76 -2.27
CA LEU A 77 16.28 6.66 -0.82
C LEU A 77 16.78 5.26 -0.41
N GLU A 78 17.24 4.42 -1.35
CA GLU A 78 17.66 3.05 -1.08
C GLU A 78 18.85 2.99 -0.11
N ASP A 79 19.79 3.92 -0.23
CA ASP A 79 20.96 4.02 0.65
C ASP A 79 20.67 4.81 1.94
N VAL A 80 19.53 5.51 1.99
CA VAL A 80 19.12 6.38 3.12
C VAL A 80 18.24 5.64 4.11
N ILE A 81 17.33 4.79 3.60
CA ILE A 81 16.32 4.05 4.40
C ILE A 81 16.43 2.58 4.07
N SER A 82 16.86 1.77 5.03
CA SER A 82 16.95 0.31 4.88
C SER A 82 15.57 -0.35 4.96
N VAL A 83 15.45 -1.60 4.48
CA VAL A 83 14.17 -2.34 4.38
C VAL A 83 14.33 -3.76 4.88
N SER A 84 13.34 -4.23 5.64
CA SER A 84 13.08 -5.65 5.88
C SER A 84 11.73 -6.05 5.27
N VAL A 85 11.74 -7.15 4.53
CA VAL A 85 10.54 -7.69 3.87
C VAL A 85 10.07 -8.92 4.63
N VAL A 86 8.84 -8.88 5.16
CA VAL A 86 8.20 -10.03 5.81
C VAL A 86 7.85 -11.11 4.79
N HIS A 87 7.72 -12.36 5.26
CA HIS A 87 7.27 -13.46 4.43
C HIS A 87 5.87 -13.21 3.85
N HIS A 88 5.58 -13.72 2.66
CA HIS A 88 4.31 -13.49 1.98
C HIS A 88 3.12 -14.20 2.64
N TYR A 89 3.35 -15.32 3.32
CA TYR A 89 2.29 -16.04 4.04
C TYR A 89 2.01 -15.38 5.40
N LEU A 90 0.74 -15.08 5.64
CA LEU A 90 0.24 -14.49 6.88
C LEU A 90 -0.59 -15.54 7.62
N GLY A 91 0.05 -16.27 8.51
CA GLY A 91 -0.55 -17.36 9.30
C GLY A 91 -1.07 -16.93 10.67
N ALA A 92 -1.19 -17.92 11.58
CA ALA A 92 -1.67 -17.71 12.95
C ALA A 92 -0.79 -16.73 13.75
N ASP A 93 0.53 -16.74 13.52
CA ASP A 93 1.48 -15.87 14.21
C ASP A 93 1.61 -14.48 13.53
N GLY A 94 0.76 -14.19 12.55
CA GLY A 94 0.81 -12.94 11.79
C GLY A 94 1.93 -12.92 10.74
N TRP A 95 2.52 -11.75 10.54
CA TRP A 95 3.65 -11.58 9.64
C TRP A 95 4.92 -12.13 10.27
N THR A 96 5.58 -13.07 9.56
CA THR A 96 6.83 -13.70 10.00
C THR A 96 8.04 -13.12 9.25
N PHE A 97 9.21 -13.26 9.84
CA PHE A 97 10.49 -12.87 9.26
C PHE A 97 11.27 -14.07 8.69
N VAL A 98 10.56 -15.10 8.20
CA VAL A 98 11.19 -16.20 7.46
C VAL A 98 11.81 -15.65 6.17
N ALA A 99 13.12 -15.84 5.99
CA ALA A 99 13.88 -15.30 4.86
C ALA A 99 13.91 -16.32 3.71
N GLU A 100 12.83 -16.39 2.96
CA GLU A 100 12.72 -17.22 1.76
C GLU A 100 11.82 -16.55 0.70
N ASP A 101 11.84 -17.03 -0.52
CA ASP A 101 11.02 -16.57 -1.66
C ASP A 101 11.08 -15.04 -1.93
N GLY A 102 12.18 -14.39 -1.56
CA GLY A 102 12.36 -12.94 -1.72
C GLY A 102 11.96 -12.11 -0.49
N ALA A 103 11.54 -12.74 0.61
CA ALA A 103 11.52 -12.12 1.93
C ALA A 103 12.96 -12.05 2.50
N THR A 104 13.27 -10.96 3.22
CA THR A 104 14.62 -10.73 3.75
C THR A 104 14.81 -11.21 5.18
N GLY A 105 13.71 -11.49 5.88
CA GLY A 105 13.72 -11.57 7.34
C GLY A 105 13.87 -10.21 8.01
N ASP A 106 14.00 -10.20 9.34
CA ASP A 106 14.33 -8.98 10.10
C ASP A 106 15.85 -8.75 10.06
N THR A 107 16.25 -7.75 9.29
CA THR A 107 17.68 -7.41 9.08
C THR A 107 18.26 -6.54 10.19
N LEU A 108 17.45 -6.10 11.16
CA LEU A 108 17.91 -5.24 12.26
C LEU A 108 18.16 -6.01 13.55
N TYR A 109 17.21 -6.83 13.96
CA TYR A 109 17.21 -7.46 15.29
C TYR A 109 17.17 -8.99 15.25
N GLY A 110 16.95 -9.58 14.06
CA GLY A 110 16.82 -11.04 13.90
C GLY A 110 15.58 -11.62 14.61
N LEU A 111 14.49 -10.86 14.66
CA LEU A 111 13.23 -11.30 15.26
C LEU A 111 12.50 -12.27 14.35
N ASP A 112 11.61 -13.08 14.91
CA ASP A 112 10.81 -14.07 14.17
C ASP A 112 9.51 -13.47 13.61
N TYR A 113 8.92 -12.47 14.30
CA TYR A 113 7.58 -11.95 14.01
C TYR A 113 7.50 -10.43 14.03
N LEU A 114 6.72 -9.84 13.14
CA LEU A 114 6.51 -8.39 13.08
C LEU A 114 5.85 -7.84 14.36
N HIS A 115 5.00 -8.62 15.03
CA HIS A 115 4.37 -8.15 16.28
C HIS A 115 5.41 -7.87 17.39
N GLN A 116 6.60 -8.46 17.33
CA GLN A 116 7.69 -8.18 18.27
C GLN A 116 8.27 -6.77 18.05
N ILE A 117 8.23 -6.23 16.84
CA ILE A 117 8.58 -4.81 16.55
C ILE A 117 7.57 -3.87 17.23
N TYR A 118 6.28 -4.22 17.20
CA TYR A 118 5.24 -3.42 17.88
C TYR A 118 5.38 -3.44 19.39
N THR A 119 5.63 -4.60 19.99
CA THR A 119 5.86 -4.71 21.44
C THR A 119 7.19 -4.13 21.90
N ARG A 120 8.20 -4.06 20.99
CA ARG A 120 9.45 -3.34 21.26
C ARG A 120 9.22 -1.83 21.32
N ALA A 121 8.35 -1.28 20.45
CA ALA A 121 7.98 0.13 20.44
C ALA A 121 7.09 0.51 21.63
N ASP A 122 6.13 -0.36 21.95
CA ASP A 122 5.16 -0.19 23.04
C ASP A 122 4.82 -1.57 23.64
N PRO A 123 5.41 -1.93 24.80
CA PRO A 123 5.15 -3.24 25.42
C PRO A 123 3.68 -3.52 25.77
N GLY A 124 2.87 -2.47 25.97
CA GLY A 124 1.43 -2.56 26.24
C GLY A 124 0.54 -2.41 25.00
N HIS A 125 1.10 -2.41 23.79
CA HIS A 125 0.35 -2.12 22.58
C HIS A 125 -0.89 -2.98 22.44
N SER A 126 -2.02 -2.34 22.12
CA SER A 126 -3.28 -2.99 21.75
C SER A 126 -3.73 -2.48 20.38
N GLY A 127 -3.75 -3.36 19.37
CA GLY A 127 -4.12 -2.99 17.99
C GLY A 127 -3.64 -3.98 16.95
N ARG A 128 -3.98 -3.72 15.68
CA ARG A 128 -3.55 -4.54 14.56
C ARG A 128 -2.07 -4.36 14.27
N VAL A 129 -1.40 -5.46 13.98
CA VAL A 129 0.00 -5.49 13.53
C VAL A 129 0.00 -5.49 12.00
N THR A 130 0.37 -4.37 11.41
CA THR A 130 0.26 -4.10 9.97
C THR A 130 1.58 -3.65 9.37
N VAL A 131 1.68 -3.72 8.05
CA VAL A 131 2.73 -3.11 7.24
C VAL A 131 2.11 -2.06 6.31
N PRO A 132 2.84 -0.95 5.97
CA PRO A 132 4.23 -0.65 6.31
C PRO A 132 4.39 -0.20 7.76
N VAL A 133 5.62 -0.31 8.26
CA VAL A 133 6.07 0.33 9.51
C VAL A 133 7.31 1.15 9.20
N LEU A 134 7.29 2.44 9.54
CA LEU A 134 8.48 3.28 9.56
C LEU A 134 9.06 3.28 10.97
N TRP A 135 10.24 2.69 11.10
CA TRP A 135 10.95 2.48 12.36
C TRP A 135 12.10 3.47 12.54
N ASP A 136 12.26 4.02 13.73
CA ASP A 136 13.42 4.83 14.11
C ASP A 136 14.43 3.97 14.89
N LYS A 137 15.57 3.68 14.30
CA LYS A 137 16.65 2.87 14.92
C LYS A 137 17.31 3.56 16.11
N LYS A 138 17.29 4.89 16.16
CA LYS A 138 17.87 5.67 17.28
C LYS A 138 17.01 5.62 18.55
N ARG A 139 15.69 5.75 18.35
CA ARG A 139 14.73 5.77 19.46
C ARG A 139 14.11 4.39 19.74
N GLU A 140 14.41 3.41 18.92
CA GLU A 140 13.86 2.06 18.97
C GLU A 140 12.32 2.07 19.09
N THR A 141 11.67 2.82 18.21
CA THR A 141 10.21 2.96 18.21
C THR A 141 9.65 3.07 16.80
N ILE A 142 8.36 2.77 16.66
CA ILE A 142 7.60 3.02 15.44
C ILE A 142 7.31 4.52 15.33
N VAL A 143 7.75 5.14 14.24
CA VAL A 143 7.40 6.52 13.93
C VAL A 143 5.96 6.57 13.43
N ASN A 144 5.66 5.75 12.42
CA ASN A 144 4.37 5.79 11.72
C ASN A 144 4.07 4.44 11.06
N ASN A 145 2.80 4.04 11.03
CA ASN A 145 2.32 2.86 10.31
C ASN A 145 1.12 3.16 9.38
N GLU A 146 0.95 4.43 8.98
CA GLU A 146 -0.02 4.86 7.98
C GLU A 146 0.67 5.19 6.65
N SER A 147 0.45 4.37 5.64
CA SER A 147 1.14 4.49 4.35
C SER A 147 0.95 5.86 3.67
N ALA A 148 -0.23 6.46 3.82
CA ALA A 148 -0.54 7.76 3.22
C ALA A 148 0.30 8.91 3.81
N GLU A 149 0.72 8.78 5.07
CA GLU A 149 1.59 9.74 5.74
C GLU A 149 3.07 9.42 5.48
N ILE A 150 3.43 8.13 5.52
CA ILE A 150 4.81 7.72 5.25
C ILE A 150 5.25 8.19 3.86
N ILE A 151 4.41 8.04 2.81
CA ILE A 151 4.79 8.51 1.47
C ILE A 151 4.98 10.04 1.40
N ARG A 152 4.25 10.82 2.19
CA ARG A 152 4.44 12.29 2.28
C ARG A 152 5.74 12.64 3.01
N MET A 153 6.12 11.87 4.03
CA MET A 153 7.44 12.00 4.67
C MET A 153 8.57 11.69 3.67
N LEU A 154 8.46 10.55 2.95
CA LEU A 154 9.43 10.17 1.93
C LEU A 154 9.50 11.16 0.76
N ASN A 155 8.40 11.85 0.46
CA ASN A 155 8.32 12.82 -0.62
C ASN A 155 9.22 14.05 -0.41
N SER A 156 9.42 14.48 0.84
CA SER A 156 10.07 15.77 1.10
C SER A 156 11.03 15.82 2.29
N ALA A 157 10.86 14.95 3.31
CA ALA A 157 11.70 15.06 4.51
C ALA A 157 13.18 14.72 4.26
N PHE A 158 13.47 13.92 3.23
CA PHE A 158 14.80 13.42 2.89
C PHE A 158 15.39 14.04 1.62
N ASP A 159 14.90 15.20 1.19
CA ASP A 159 15.35 15.87 -0.05
C ASP A 159 16.84 16.20 -0.06
N GLU A 160 17.48 16.32 1.12
CA GLU A 160 18.94 16.52 1.24
C GLU A 160 19.76 15.34 0.70
N TRP A 161 19.20 14.11 0.75
CA TRP A 161 19.90 12.86 0.37
C TRP A 161 19.27 12.13 -0.80
N GLY A 162 18.07 12.55 -1.22
CA GLY A 162 17.28 11.91 -2.27
C GLY A 162 17.09 12.80 -3.49
N ASP A 163 16.11 12.47 -4.32
CA ASP A 163 15.74 13.26 -5.49
C ASP A 163 14.76 14.39 -5.12
N ALA A 164 15.29 15.56 -4.81
CA ALA A 164 14.52 16.77 -4.49
C ALA A 164 13.75 17.35 -5.70
N THR A 165 14.04 16.91 -6.93
CA THR A 165 13.35 17.40 -8.13
C THR A 165 11.95 16.81 -8.29
N LEU A 166 11.70 15.65 -7.66
CA LEU A 166 10.43 14.97 -7.67
C LEU A 166 9.60 15.36 -6.44
N ASP A 167 8.50 16.06 -6.69
CA ASP A 167 7.48 16.37 -5.67
C ASP A 167 6.12 15.86 -6.14
N PHE A 168 5.62 14.82 -5.47
CA PHE A 168 4.34 14.16 -5.76
C PHE A 168 3.16 14.77 -4.99
N TYR A 169 3.41 15.75 -4.10
CA TYR A 169 2.38 16.45 -3.33
C TYR A 169 2.62 17.97 -3.30
N PRO A 170 2.80 18.60 -4.50
CA PRO A 170 3.14 20.02 -4.59
C PRO A 170 2.00 20.90 -4.09
N GLN A 171 2.35 21.95 -3.35
CA GLN A 171 1.41 22.81 -2.63
C GLN A 171 0.23 23.28 -3.50
N ARG A 172 0.48 23.68 -4.73
CA ARG A 172 -0.56 24.19 -5.66
C ARG A 172 -1.60 23.15 -6.09
N LEU A 173 -1.33 21.86 -5.91
CA LEU A 173 -2.19 20.75 -6.34
C LEU A 173 -2.78 19.96 -5.17
N ARG A 174 -2.46 20.29 -3.92
CA ARG A 174 -2.84 19.54 -2.72
C ARG A 174 -4.34 19.34 -2.60
N GLU A 175 -5.11 20.41 -2.81
CA GLU A 175 -6.57 20.35 -2.74
C GLU A 175 -7.16 19.36 -3.74
N GLU A 176 -6.70 19.36 -5.00
CA GLU A 176 -7.18 18.42 -6.00
C GLU A 176 -6.71 17.00 -5.72
N ILE A 177 -5.44 16.82 -5.31
CA ILE A 177 -4.89 15.52 -4.90
C ILE A 177 -5.72 14.93 -3.75
N ASP A 178 -6.00 15.72 -2.72
CA ASP A 178 -6.75 15.25 -1.55
C ASP A 178 -8.21 14.93 -1.91
N ARG A 179 -8.83 15.70 -2.80
CA ARG A 179 -10.18 15.41 -3.32
C ARG A 179 -10.23 14.08 -4.07
N ILE A 180 -9.22 13.79 -4.89
CA ILE A 180 -9.10 12.50 -5.60
C ILE A 180 -8.84 11.36 -4.61
N ASN A 181 -7.96 11.57 -3.65
CA ASN A 181 -7.69 10.59 -2.61
C ASN A 181 -8.95 10.27 -1.77
N ALA A 182 -9.79 11.26 -1.50
CA ALA A 182 -11.06 11.09 -0.79
C ALA A 182 -12.08 10.25 -1.57
N LEU A 183 -12.02 10.22 -2.90
CA LEU A 183 -12.80 9.31 -3.74
C LEU A 183 -12.14 7.91 -3.79
N VAL A 184 -10.85 7.86 -4.14
CA VAL A 184 -10.13 6.64 -4.46
C VAL A 184 -9.96 5.74 -3.23
N TYR A 185 -9.67 6.32 -2.06
CA TYR A 185 -9.39 5.52 -0.86
C TYR A 185 -10.60 4.69 -0.41
N PRO A 186 -11.78 5.25 -0.10
CA PRO A 186 -12.90 4.48 0.40
C PRO A 186 -13.55 3.59 -0.66
N ALA A 187 -13.63 4.06 -1.92
CA ALA A 187 -14.38 3.39 -2.97
C ALA A 187 -13.55 2.33 -3.73
N ILE A 188 -12.24 2.56 -3.92
CA ILE A 188 -11.38 1.66 -4.69
C ILE A 188 -10.37 0.96 -3.79
N ASN A 189 -9.44 1.69 -3.13
CA ASN A 189 -8.36 1.06 -2.38
C ASN A 189 -8.89 0.19 -1.22
N ASN A 190 -9.83 0.72 -0.44
CA ASN A 190 -10.52 -0.03 0.61
C ASN A 190 -11.76 -0.77 0.09
N GLY A 191 -12.32 -0.32 -1.04
CA GLY A 191 -13.51 -0.89 -1.68
C GLY A 191 -13.34 -2.36 -2.04
N VAL A 192 -12.19 -2.74 -2.61
CA VAL A 192 -11.89 -4.15 -2.93
C VAL A 192 -11.87 -5.03 -1.68
N TYR A 193 -11.42 -4.51 -0.53
CA TYR A 193 -11.46 -5.23 0.76
C TYR A 193 -12.87 -5.28 1.34
N ARG A 194 -13.64 -4.20 1.18
CA ARG A 194 -15.06 -4.18 1.60
C ARG A 194 -15.88 -5.22 0.84
N ALA A 195 -15.63 -5.39 -0.46
CA ALA A 195 -16.23 -6.46 -1.25
C ALA A 195 -15.70 -7.84 -0.83
N GLY A 196 -14.38 -8.01 -0.77
CA GLY A 196 -13.73 -9.30 -0.54
C GLY A 196 -13.97 -9.89 0.85
N PHE A 197 -14.08 -9.06 1.88
CA PHE A 197 -14.30 -9.47 3.27
C PHE A 197 -15.73 -9.26 3.76
N ALA A 198 -16.67 -8.94 2.86
CA ALA A 198 -18.09 -8.90 3.21
C ALA A 198 -18.56 -10.29 3.69
N THR A 199 -19.37 -10.31 4.76
CA THR A 199 -19.94 -11.53 5.33
C THR A 199 -21.44 -11.64 5.10
N SER A 200 -22.03 -10.70 4.31
CA SER A 200 -23.40 -10.74 3.81
C SER A 200 -23.46 -10.37 2.33
N GLN A 201 -24.48 -10.88 1.64
CA GLN A 201 -24.71 -10.56 0.23
C GLN A 201 -24.93 -9.04 0.04
N GLU A 202 -25.74 -8.42 0.90
CA GLU A 202 -26.04 -6.99 0.85
C GLU A 202 -24.77 -6.12 1.00
N ALA A 203 -23.90 -6.44 1.97
CA ALA A 203 -22.64 -5.73 2.18
C ALA A 203 -21.68 -5.88 0.99
N TYR A 204 -21.62 -7.07 0.40
CA TYR A 204 -20.84 -7.32 -0.82
C TYR A 204 -21.36 -6.47 -1.99
N GLU A 205 -22.66 -6.52 -2.28
CA GLU A 205 -23.25 -5.79 -3.41
C GLU A 205 -23.13 -4.27 -3.27
N GLU A 206 -23.28 -3.74 -2.05
CA GLU A 206 -23.07 -2.32 -1.77
C GLU A 206 -21.62 -1.91 -2.11
N ALA A 207 -20.63 -2.66 -1.60
CA ALA A 207 -19.24 -2.39 -1.84
C ALA A 207 -18.85 -2.56 -3.33
N PHE A 208 -19.39 -3.59 -3.97
CA PHE A 208 -19.17 -3.91 -5.39
C PHE A 208 -19.67 -2.78 -6.30
N ARG A 209 -20.92 -2.29 -6.11
CA ARG A 209 -21.47 -1.19 -6.89
C ARG A 209 -20.64 0.09 -6.73
N THR A 210 -20.34 0.47 -5.49
CA THR A 210 -19.52 1.65 -5.20
C THR A 210 -18.13 1.57 -5.84
N LEU A 211 -17.52 0.38 -5.84
CA LEU A 211 -16.21 0.15 -6.44
C LEU A 211 -16.24 0.40 -7.96
N PHE A 212 -17.20 -0.19 -8.66
CA PHE A 212 -17.25 -0.09 -10.12
C PHE A 212 -17.71 1.28 -10.60
N GLU A 213 -18.61 1.96 -9.90
CA GLU A 213 -18.96 3.36 -10.16
C GLU A 213 -17.74 4.28 -10.03
N ALA A 214 -16.90 4.06 -9.02
CA ALA A 214 -15.66 4.81 -8.85
C ALA A 214 -14.61 4.49 -9.93
N LEU A 215 -14.48 3.21 -10.33
CA LEU A 215 -13.60 2.84 -11.44
C LEU A 215 -14.05 3.46 -12.76
N ASP A 216 -15.36 3.50 -13.04
CA ASP A 216 -15.92 4.15 -14.24
C ASP A 216 -15.66 5.67 -14.22
N THR A 217 -15.77 6.30 -13.05
CA THR A 217 -15.43 7.73 -12.86
C THR A 217 -13.95 8.01 -13.14
N VAL A 218 -13.07 7.12 -12.68
CA VAL A 218 -11.62 7.23 -12.94
C VAL A 218 -11.29 6.96 -14.39
N GLU A 219 -11.94 5.96 -15.02
CA GLU A 219 -11.81 5.66 -16.45
C GLU A 219 -12.17 6.86 -17.31
N GLU A 220 -13.31 7.52 -17.01
CA GLU A 220 -13.74 8.73 -17.73
C GLU A 220 -12.72 9.87 -17.53
N ARG A 221 -12.22 10.09 -16.31
CA ARG A 221 -11.19 11.10 -16.05
C ARG A 221 -9.92 10.84 -16.88
N LEU A 222 -9.47 9.59 -16.91
CA LEU A 222 -8.27 9.17 -17.64
C LEU A 222 -8.47 9.18 -19.17
N SER A 223 -9.68 9.24 -19.69
CA SER A 223 -9.93 9.47 -21.11
C SER A 223 -9.53 10.87 -21.58
N ARG A 224 -9.44 11.83 -20.66
CA ARG A 224 -9.17 13.26 -20.93
C ARG A 224 -7.81 13.73 -20.38
N HIS A 225 -7.22 13.02 -19.44
CA HIS A 225 -5.98 13.39 -18.75
C HIS A 225 -5.02 12.21 -18.68
N ARG A 226 -3.72 12.49 -18.75
CA ARG A 226 -2.70 11.45 -18.63
C ARG A 226 -2.71 10.80 -17.26
N TYR A 227 -2.82 11.63 -16.19
CA TYR A 227 -2.79 11.23 -14.79
C TYR A 227 -4.04 11.72 -14.05
N LEU A 228 -4.20 11.31 -12.81
CA LEU A 228 -5.36 11.69 -11.99
C LEU A 228 -5.43 13.20 -11.72
N VAL A 229 -4.29 13.89 -11.72
CA VAL A 229 -4.21 15.35 -11.57
C VAL A 229 -3.64 15.96 -12.87
N GLY A 230 -4.44 15.87 -13.94
CA GLY A 230 -4.09 16.42 -15.25
C GLY A 230 -2.86 15.75 -15.89
N GLU A 231 -1.85 16.55 -16.20
CA GLU A 231 -0.62 16.09 -16.87
C GLU A 231 0.50 15.75 -15.88
N ARG A 232 0.30 15.95 -14.59
CA ARG A 232 1.31 15.76 -13.57
C ARG A 232 1.07 14.49 -12.76
N LEU A 233 2.12 13.67 -12.69
CA LEU A 233 2.17 12.49 -11.81
C LEU A 233 2.24 12.94 -10.35
N THR A 234 1.36 12.41 -9.51
CA THR A 234 1.19 12.79 -8.10
C THR A 234 1.04 11.58 -7.19
N GLU A 235 1.00 11.79 -5.88
CA GLU A 235 0.73 10.71 -4.92
C GLU A 235 -0.61 10.02 -5.16
N ALA A 236 -1.62 10.71 -5.71
CA ALA A 236 -2.91 10.11 -6.02
C ALA A 236 -2.78 8.94 -7.01
N ASP A 237 -1.90 9.10 -8.01
CA ASP A 237 -1.61 8.05 -9.00
C ASP A 237 -0.97 6.82 -8.33
N TRP A 238 0.02 7.04 -7.48
CA TRP A 238 0.71 5.95 -6.77
C TRP A 238 -0.18 5.25 -5.76
N ARG A 239 -1.09 5.97 -5.11
CA ARG A 239 -2.07 5.39 -4.19
C ARG A 239 -3.08 4.50 -4.90
N LEU A 240 -3.49 4.86 -6.12
CA LEU A 240 -4.37 4.04 -6.95
C LEU A 240 -3.62 2.86 -7.58
N PHE A 241 -2.42 3.10 -8.12
CA PHE A 241 -1.61 2.12 -8.85
C PHE A 241 -1.51 0.78 -8.12
N THR A 242 -1.21 0.80 -6.83
CA THR A 242 -0.98 -0.44 -6.06
C THR A 242 -2.22 -1.32 -5.97
N THR A 243 -3.42 -0.74 -6.04
CA THR A 243 -4.69 -1.47 -6.11
C THR A 243 -4.95 -1.99 -7.53
N LEU A 244 -4.76 -1.16 -8.56
CA LEU A 244 -4.97 -1.57 -9.95
C LEU A 244 -4.04 -2.72 -10.36
N LEU A 245 -2.77 -2.68 -9.93
CA LEU A 245 -1.79 -3.74 -10.18
C LEU A 245 -2.23 -5.10 -9.63
N ARG A 246 -2.98 -5.11 -8.52
CA ARG A 246 -3.49 -6.32 -7.85
C ARG A 246 -4.88 -6.74 -8.34
N PHE A 247 -5.52 -5.90 -9.12
CA PHE A 247 -6.94 -6.08 -9.43
C PHE A 247 -7.18 -7.36 -10.22
N ASP A 248 -6.56 -7.49 -11.37
CA ASP A 248 -6.76 -8.64 -12.25
C ASP A 248 -6.20 -9.95 -11.68
N PRO A 249 -4.96 -9.98 -11.11
CA PRO A 249 -4.39 -11.22 -10.59
C PRO A 249 -5.03 -11.69 -9.28
N VAL A 250 -5.69 -10.80 -8.53
CA VAL A 250 -6.22 -11.11 -7.20
C VAL A 250 -7.69 -10.74 -7.06
N TYR A 251 -8.04 -9.45 -7.15
CA TYR A 251 -9.35 -8.99 -6.67
C TYR A 251 -10.51 -9.45 -7.54
N VAL A 252 -10.29 -9.64 -8.84
CA VAL A 252 -11.29 -10.21 -9.75
C VAL A 252 -11.75 -11.61 -9.29
N GLY A 253 -10.81 -12.51 -9.03
CA GLY A 253 -11.11 -13.87 -8.59
C GLY A 253 -11.34 -13.98 -7.10
N HIS A 254 -10.34 -13.62 -6.31
CA HIS A 254 -10.30 -13.86 -4.87
C HIS A 254 -11.36 -13.04 -4.11
N PHE A 255 -11.51 -11.77 -4.44
CA PHE A 255 -12.47 -10.86 -3.80
C PHE A 255 -13.79 -10.71 -4.57
N LYS A 256 -13.95 -11.43 -5.69
CA LYS A 256 -15.15 -11.41 -6.54
C LYS A 256 -15.46 -10.01 -7.11
N CYS A 257 -14.43 -9.15 -7.30
CA CYS A 257 -14.56 -7.85 -7.95
C CYS A 257 -14.56 -8.03 -9.49
N ASN A 258 -15.54 -8.74 -10.03
CA ASN A 258 -15.46 -9.40 -11.33
C ASN A 258 -16.43 -8.87 -12.39
N LEU A 259 -16.95 -7.63 -12.25
CA LEU A 259 -17.77 -7.01 -13.31
C LEU A 259 -16.93 -6.79 -14.58
N ARG A 260 -15.74 -6.24 -14.42
CA ARG A 260 -14.74 -6.02 -15.48
C ARG A 260 -13.34 -6.13 -14.87
N ARG A 261 -12.37 -6.61 -15.62
CA ARG A 261 -10.95 -6.56 -15.28
C ARG A 261 -10.40 -5.16 -15.58
N ILE A 262 -9.28 -4.78 -14.99
CA ILE A 262 -8.58 -3.54 -15.41
C ILE A 262 -8.16 -3.64 -16.88
N ALA A 263 -7.81 -4.84 -17.37
CA ALA A 263 -7.50 -5.08 -18.78
C ALA A 263 -8.65 -4.75 -19.73
N ASP A 264 -9.90 -4.77 -19.28
CA ASP A 264 -11.09 -4.48 -20.09
C ASP A 264 -11.41 -2.97 -20.17
N TYR A 265 -10.71 -2.12 -19.40
CA TYR A 265 -10.85 -0.67 -19.40
C TYR A 265 -9.81 -0.01 -20.32
N PRO A 266 -10.21 0.70 -21.39
CA PRO A 266 -9.25 1.26 -22.35
C PRO A 266 -8.22 2.22 -21.73
N ASN A 267 -8.65 3.08 -20.82
CA ASN A 267 -7.78 4.09 -20.25
C ASN A 267 -7.06 3.61 -18.98
N LEU A 268 -7.75 2.91 -18.07
CA LEU A 268 -7.14 2.35 -16.85
C LEU A 268 -6.04 1.33 -17.19
N SER A 269 -6.23 0.48 -18.20
CA SER A 269 -5.20 -0.50 -18.59
C SER A 269 -3.94 0.18 -19.15
N ASN A 270 -4.10 1.19 -20.01
CA ASN A 270 -2.99 1.98 -20.53
C ASN A 270 -2.30 2.81 -19.44
N TYR A 271 -3.08 3.38 -18.52
CA TYR A 271 -2.57 4.12 -17.37
C TYR A 271 -1.77 3.23 -16.41
N LEU A 272 -2.26 2.01 -16.13
CA LEU A 272 -1.54 1.04 -15.30
C LEU A 272 -0.17 0.70 -15.90
N ARG A 273 -0.10 0.51 -17.24
CA ARG A 273 1.15 0.26 -17.95
C ARG A 273 2.08 1.48 -17.94
N ASP A 274 1.55 2.69 -18.15
CA ASP A 274 2.33 3.93 -18.06
C ASP A 274 3.01 4.07 -16.69
N LEU A 275 2.26 3.83 -15.60
CA LEU A 275 2.81 3.90 -14.24
C LEU A 275 3.81 2.78 -13.96
N TYR A 276 3.54 1.55 -14.39
CA TYR A 276 4.46 0.42 -14.21
C TYR A 276 5.82 0.66 -14.91
N GLN A 277 5.81 1.33 -16.06
CA GLN A 277 6.98 1.62 -16.88
C GLN A 277 7.76 2.86 -16.42
N VAL A 278 7.30 3.57 -15.39
CA VAL A 278 8.11 4.64 -14.77
C VAL A 278 9.39 3.99 -14.20
N PRO A 279 10.60 4.52 -14.55
CA PRO A 279 11.86 3.96 -14.09
C PRO A 279 11.90 3.76 -12.57
N GLY A 280 12.27 2.55 -12.14
CA GLY A 280 12.33 2.15 -10.73
C GLY A 280 11.05 1.46 -10.20
N VAL A 281 9.88 1.67 -10.81
CA VAL A 281 8.61 1.13 -10.30
C VAL A 281 8.50 -0.37 -10.49
N ALA A 282 8.84 -0.90 -11.68
CA ALA A 282 8.76 -2.34 -11.97
C ALA A 282 9.56 -3.18 -10.97
N GLY A 283 10.72 -2.68 -10.50
CA GLY A 283 11.55 -3.33 -9.48
C GLY A 283 10.91 -3.43 -8.10
N THR A 284 9.82 -2.70 -7.84
CA THR A 284 9.06 -2.77 -6.57
C THR A 284 7.93 -3.80 -6.60
N VAL A 285 7.66 -4.43 -7.76
CA VAL A 285 6.55 -5.34 -7.98
C VAL A 285 7.00 -6.80 -7.81
N ASN A 286 6.31 -7.53 -6.94
CA ASN A 286 6.48 -8.97 -6.77
C ASN A 286 5.11 -9.67 -6.91
N LEU A 287 4.78 -10.12 -8.13
CA LEU A 287 3.52 -10.80 -8.41
C LEU A 287 3.42 -12.16 -7.71
N HIS A 288 4.53 -12.85 -7.47
CA HIS A 288 4.55 -14.09 -6.70
C HIS A 288 4.07 -13.85 -5.28
N HIS A 289 4.68 -12.90 -4.55
CA HIS A 289 4.24 -12.53 -3.21
C HIS A 289 2.78 -12.06 -3.17
N ILE A 290 2.36 -11.26 -4.16
CA ILE A 290 0.98 -10.78 -4.26
C ILE A 290 0.01 -11.96 -4.33
N LYS A 291 0.18 -12.86 -5.29
CA LYS A 291 -0.75 -13.99 -5.49
C LYS A 291 -0.71 -14.98 -4.32
N THR A 292 0.48 -15.38 -3.90
CA THR A 292 0.64 -16.37 -2.82
C THR A 292 0.10 -15.85 -1.48
N HIS A 293 0.29 -14.56 -1.19
CA HIS A 293 -0.29 -13.96 0.02
C HIS A 293 -1.82 -14.04 0.03
N TYR A 294 -2.47 -13.46 -0.99
CA TYR A 294 -3.92 -13.37 -0.98
C TYR A 294 -4.59 -14.75 -1.03
N TYR A 295 -4.16 -15.61 -1.92
CA TYR A 295 -4.78 -16.93 -2.08
C TYR A 295 -4.34 -17.92 -0.97
N GLY A 296 -3.13 -17.77 -0.42
CA GLY A 296 -2.62 -18.67 0.62
C GLY A 296 -3.02 -18.30 2.04
N SER A 297 -3.24 -16.98 2.32
CA SER A 297 -3.42 -16.50 3.71
C SER A 297 -4.88 -16.25 4.11
N HIS A 298 -5.82 -16.18 3.17
CA HIS A 298 -7.23 -15.89 3.45
C HIS A 298 -8.08 -17.17 3.40
N GLU A 299 -7.91 -18.05 4.38
CA GLU A 299 -8.56 -19.37 4.43
C GLU A 299 -10.10 -19.29 4.43
N SER A 300 -10.68 -18.24 5.00
CA SER A 300 -12.13 -18.02 4.97
C SER A 300 -12.69 -17.78 3.55
N ILE A 301 -11.83 -17.36 2.60
CA ILE A 301 -12.21 -17.13 1.20
C ILE A 301 -11.73 -18.29 0.32
N ASN A 302 -10.53 -18.79 0.56
CA ASN A 302 -9.89 -19.84 -0.22
C ASN A 302 -9.34 -20.94 0.71
N PRO A 303 -10.18 -21.81 1.23
CA PRO A 303 -9.79 -22.83 2.22
C PRO A 303 -8.79 -23.87 1.67
N ALA A 304 -8.81 -24.11 0.36
CA ALA A 304 -7.87 -25.02 -0.29
C ALA A 304 -6.47 -24.41 -0.51
N ARG A 305 -6.30 -23.09 -0.31
CA ARG A 305 -5.07 -22.34 -0.52
C ARG A 305 -4.44 -22.48 -1.92
N ILE A 306 -5.25 -22.88 -2.91
CA ILE A 306 -4.79 -22.99 -4.29
C ILE A 306 -4.51 -21.59 -4.84
N VAL A 307 -3.30 -21.39 -5.34
CA VAL A 307 -2.88 -20.15 -6.01
C VAL A 307 -3.10 -20.30 -7.51
N PRO A 308 -3.94 -19.45 -8.16
CA PRO A 308 -4.20 -19.56 -9.58
C PRO A 308 -2.94 -19.36 -10.42
N VAL A 309 -2.80 -20.09 -11.53
CA VAL A 309 -1.70 -19.90 -12.49
C VAL A 309 -1.86 -18.56 -13.22
N GLY A 310 -3.03 -18.26 -13.77
CA GLY A 310 -3.36 -17.01 -14.45
C GLY A 310 -3.66 -15.83 -13.52
N PRO A 311 -4.04 -14.67 -14.11
CA PRO A 311 -4.01 -14.39 -15.53
C PRO A 311 -2.58 -14.13 -16.07
N GLU A 312 -2.40 -14.24 -17.38
CA GLU A 312 -1.20 -13.72 -18.05
C GLU A 312 -1.29 -12.19 -18.08
N LEU A 313 -0.23 -11.55 -17.59
CA LEU A 313 -0.17 -10.10 -17.43
C LEU A 313 1.12 -9.56 -18.05
N ASP A 314 0.98 -8.60 -18.96
CA ASP A 314 2.10 -7.87 -19.54
C ASP A 314 1.97 -6.36 -19.25
N TYR A 315 2.50 -5.94 -18.11
CA TYR A 315 2.51 -4.52 -17.75
C TYR A 315 3.63 -3.74 -18.48
N ALA A 316 4.56 -4.44 -19.16
CA ALA A 316 5.59 -3.83 -19.98
C ALA A 316 5.11 -3.58 -21.43
N ALA A 317 3.94 -4.11 -21.83
CA ALA A 317 3.38 -3.86 -23.13
C ALA A 317 3.23 -2.35 -23.43
N PRO A 318 3.31 -1.93 -24.70
CA PRO A 318 3.14 -0.54 -25.09
C PRO A 318 1.83 0.06 -24.58
N HIS A 319 1.86 1.36 -24.27
CA HIS A 319 0.68 2.15 -23.90
C HIS A 319 0.59 3.42 -24.74
N ASP A 320 -0.60 4.03 -24.79
CA ASP A 320 -0.90 5.18 -25.64
C ASP A 320 -0.91 6.52 -24.88
N ARG A 321 -0.51 6.54 -23.60
CA ARG A 321 -0.64 7.74 -22.72
C ARG A 321 0.20 8.93 -23.19
N ALA A 322 1.16 8.73 -24.08
CA ALA A 322 1.91 9.80 -24.71
C ALA A 322 1.02 10.73 -25.55
N ARG A 323 -0.19 10.29 -25.99
CA ARG A 323 -1.17 11.11 -26.71
C ARG A 323 -1.58 12.41 -25.98
N PHE A 324 -1.44 12.45 -24.64
CA PHE A 324 -1.77 13.61 -23.82
C PHE A 324 -0.61 14.61 -23.67
N ARG A 325 0.59 14.29 -24.17
CA ARG A 325 1.66 15.28 -24.21
C ARG A 325 1.26 16.38 -25.20
N LYS A 326 1.15 17.63 -24.75
CA LYS A 326 1.06 18.77 -25.65
C LYS A 326 2.30 18.74 -26.53
N ALA A 327 2.12 18.88 -27.85
CA ALA A 327 3.24 19.17 -28.74
C ALA A 327 3.93 20.43 -28.20
N ALA A 328 5.25 20.32 -27.95
CA ALA A 328 6.07 21.42 -27.46
C ALA A 328 6.16 22.53 -28.52
#